data_8fcf93b2ee3e4af2c853d79e3e2a4c61
#
_entry.id   8fcf93b2ee3e4af2c853d79e3e2a4c61
#
_cell.length_a   1.000
_cell.length_b   1.000
_cell.length_c   1.000
_cell.angle_alpha   90.00
_cell.angle_beta   90.00
_cell.angle_gamma   90.00
#
_symmetry.space_group_name_H-M   'P 1'
#
loop_
_entity.id
_entity.type
_entity.pdbx_description
1 polymer ?
#
loop_
_entity_poly.entity_id
_entity_poly.type
_entity_poly.pdbx_seq_one_letter_code
_entity_poly.pdbx_strand_id
1 'polypeptide(L)'
;AYAKQLFTNGLDLPEYGSPAETQQALTDTHSVYFQPSFSTNKDVFARIDILERLADGTWHIYEVKSSTSIKKDRKHRQIEDACFQKYVLKECGYVVSKVSIIHLNKEYKKLGAIVANELLEITEVTEDVDGIYSSVVNQINSASNFINKEIINESVCSCKHKTRSNHCDAFGYFNTTIPEYSIYEIGRISAKKVGLLADNEQLAIINIPLDFELNVNQQTQVESVKQEQPILNITNIKRELDKLKFPLHFIDYETYASAIPRLDGLSPHKHLTFQVSIHTLTEDNTLTHFEYLLDAMKMPIGMLQGMQDFTGSTGTFVSWHASFEIGRNKDLIEWLPQ
;
A
#
# COMPACT_ATOMS: atom_id res chain seq x y z
N ALA A 1 2.83 18.68 -5.65
CA ALA A 1 3.12 20.08 -5.28
C ALA A 1 4.54 20.27 -4.75
N TYR A 2 4.97 19.56 -3.68
CA TYR A 2 6.31 19.79 -3.08
C TYR A 2 7.47 19.41 -4.00
N ALA A 3 7.37 18.32 -4.78
CA ALA A 3 8.43 17.93 -5.71
C ALA A 3 8.74 19.02 -6.75
N LYS A 4 7.75 19.78 -7.19
CA LYS A 4 7.97 20.91 -8.11
C LYS A 4 8.84 22.02 -7.50
N GLN A 5 8.83 22.18 -6.18
CA GLN A 5 9.64 23.19 -5.49
C GLN A 5 11.14 22.88 -5.50
N LEU A 6 11.54 21.65 -5.85
CA LEU A 6 12.94 21.25 -6.02
C LEU A 6 13.56 21.83 -7.30
N PHE A 7 12.72 22.30 -8.22
CA PHE A 7 13.14 22.78 -9.53
C PHE A 7 12.74 24.25 -9.73
N THR A 8 13.68 25.05 -10.16
CA THR A 8 13.43 26.44 -10.50
C THR A 8 13.02 26.58 -11.95
N ASN A 9 12.06 27.49 -12.23
CA ASN A 9 11.62 27.82 -13.59
C ASN A 9 11.09 26.63 -14.42
N GLY A 10 10.44 25.67 -13.78
CA GLY A 10 9.75 24.58 -14.47
C GLY A 10 8.42 25.05 -15.08
N LEU A 11 8.09 24.53 -16.27
CA LEU A 11 6.83 24.79 -16.95
C LEU A 11 5.79 23.75 -16.55
N ASP A 12 4.68 24.21 -15.97
CA ASP A 12 3.51 23.35 -15.71
C ASP A 12 2.72 23.11 -17.00
N LEU A 13 2.58 21.85 -17.40
CA LEU A 13 1.69 21.46 -18.47
C LEU A 13 0.30 21.10 -17.91
N PRO A 14 -0.77 21.21 -18.72
CA PRO A 14 -2.11 20.83 -18.27
C PRO A 14 -2.15 19.39 -17.75
N GLU A 15 -2.88 19.16 -16.66
CA GLU A 15 -3.01 17.83 -16.02
C GLU A 15 -3.47 16.73 -16.99
N TYR A 16 -4.30 17.10 -17.98
CA TYR A 16 -4.78 16.22 -19.05
C TYR A 16 -4.26 16.64 -20.41
N GLY A 17 -3.10 17.31 -20.44
CA GLY A 17 -2.48 17.78 -21.67
C GLY A 17 -2.13 16.62 -22.62
N SER A 18 -2.31 16.88 -23.91
CA SER A 18 -2.02 15.93 -24.98
C SER A 18 -0.52 15.84 -25.29
N PRO A 19 -0.05 14.75 -25.93
CA PRO A 19 1.32 14.67 -26.44
C PRO A 19 1.68 15.80 -27.41
N ALA A 20 0.72 16.31 -28.19
CA ALA A 20 0.95 17.43 -29.11
C ALA A 20 1.25 18.74 -28.35
N GLU A 21 0.51 19.03 -27.28
CA GLU A 21 0.79 20.20 -26.42
C GLU A 21 2.16 20.06 -25.74
N THR A 22 2.52 18.86 -25.29
CA THR A 22 3.86 18.58 -24.78
C THR A 22 4.92 18.87 -25.83
N GLN A 23 4.75 18.35 -27.04
CA GLN A 23 5.72 18.55 -28.12
C GLN A 23 5.90 20.05 -28.44
N GLN A 24 4.84 20.81 -28.45
CA GLN A 24 4.90 22.26 -28.63
C GLN A 24 5.65 22.93 -27.47
N ALA A 25 5.37 22.56 -26.23
CA ALA A 25 6.03 23.13 -25.06
C ALA A 25 7.53 22.82 -25.02
N LEU A 26 7.95 21.63 -25.46
CA LEU A 26 9.38 21.26 -25.51
C LEU A 26 10.21 22.08 -26.51
N THR A 27 9.60 22.89 -27.38
CA THR A 27 10.29 23.86 -28.24
C THR A 27 10.68 25.15 -27.50
N ASP A 28 10.14 25.33 -26.29
CA ASP A 28 10.42 26.47 -25.41
C ASP A 28 11.85 26.42 -24.81
N THR A 29 12.24 27.48 -24.13
CA THR A 29 13.55 27.64 -23.47
C THR A 29 13.61 27.05 -22.07
N HIS A 30 12.50 26.53 -21.53
CA HIS A 30 12.49 25.87 -20.24
C HIS A 30 13.35 24.61 -20.26
N SER A 31 14.01 24.33 -19.13
CA SER A 31 14.77 23.10 -18.92
C SER A 31 13.95 22.03 -18.18
N VAL A 32 12.92 22.41 -17.43
CA VAL A 32 12.10 21.50 -16.62
C VAL A 32 10.64 21.61 -17.01
N TYR A 33 10.00 20.46 -17.14
CA TYR A 33 8.58 20.34 -17.51
C TYR A 33 7.86 19.44 -16.52
N PHE A 34 6.72 19.89 -16.00
CA PHE A 34 5.88 19.11 -15.09
C PHE A 34 4.70 18.50 -15.84
N GLN A 35 4.48 17.21 -15.65
CA GLN A 35 3.39 16.42 -16.23
C GLN A 35 3.40 16.36 -17.77
N PRO A 36 4.56 16.35 -18.48
CA PRO A 36 4.58 16.15 -19.92
C PRO A 36 4.09 14.76 -20.27
N SER A 37 3.30 14.66 -21.35
CA SER A 37 2.73 13.41 -21.82
C SER A 37 3.29 13.04 -23.19
N PHE A 38 3.50 11.74 -23.40
CA PHE A 38 4.05 11.19 -24.64
C PHE A 38 3.23 9.98 -25.08
N SER A 39 3.12 9.81 -26.40
CA SER A 39 2.50 8.63 -26.98
C SER A 39 3.36 8.13 -28.13
N THR A 40 3.63 6.83 -28.13
CA THR A 40 4.34 6.19 -29.25
C THR A 40 3.40 5.98 -30.43
N ASN A 41 3.97 5.66 -31.61
CA ASN A 41 3.19 5.25 -32.76
C ASN A 41 2.46 3.90 -32.61
N LYS A 42 2.64 3.22 -31.49
CA LYS A 42 1.95 1.99 -31.10
C LYS A 42 0.93 2.22 -29.99
N ASP A 43 0.51 3.48 -29.80
CA ASP A 43 -0.46 3.90 -28.76
C ASP A 43 -0.04 3.57 -27.32
N VAL A 44 1.27 3.42 -27.07
CA VAL A 44 1.79 3.30 -25.70
C VAL A 44 1.98 4.71 -25.16
N PHE A 45 1.25 5.03 -24.08
CA PHE A 45 1.20 6.37 -23.51
C PHE A 45 1.87 6.42 -22.13
N ALA A 46 2.61 7.50 -21.88
CA ALA A 46 3.12 7.84 -20.54
C ALA A 46 2.95 9.32 -20.24
N ARG A 47 2.67 9.65 -19.00
CA ARG A 47 2.77 10.99 -18.43
C ARG A 47 3.85 10.97 -17.37
N ILE A 48 4.85 11.84 -17.52
CA ILE A 48 6.02 11.88 -16.66
C ILE A 48 5.81 12.94 -15.60
N ASP A 49 6.09 12.65 -14.33
CA ASP A 49 5.88 13.62 -13.28
C ASP A 49 6.75 14.86 -13.49
N ILE A 50 8.05 14.68 -13.70
CA ILE A 50 8.99 15.76 -13.95
C ILE A 50 10.03 15.31 -14.99
N LEU A 51 10.22 16.12 -16.01
CA LEU A 51 11.17 15.89 -17.09
C LEU A 51 12.13 17.08 -17.20
N GLU A 52 13.42 16.83 -17.11
CA GLU A 52 14.45 17.86 -17.21
C GLU A 52 15.31 17.65 -18.47
N ARG A 53 15.55 18.75 -19.20
CA ARG A 53 16.51 18.78 -20.30
C ARG A 53 17.88 19.11 -19.75
N LEU A 54 18.85 18.21 -19.89
CA LEU A 54 20.22 18.40 -19.45
C LEU A 54 21.03 19.26 -20.42
N ALA A 55 22.18 19.78 -19.96
CA ALA A 55 23.03 20.66 -20.74
C ALA A 55 23.61 20.01 -22.01
N ASP A 56 23.73 18.68 -22.04
CA ASP A 56 24.17 17.89 -23.20
C ASP A 56 23.04 17.58 -24.20
N GLY A 57 21.82 18.08 -23.92
CA GLY A 57 20.63 17.85 -24.74
C GLY A 57 19.91 16.54 -24.47
N THR A 58 20.39 15.72 -23.57
CA THR A 58 19.69 14.53 -23.10
C THR A 58 18.64 14.85 -22.03
N TRP A 59 17.87 13.85 -21.63
CA TRP A 59 16.77 14.02 -20.70
C TRP A 59 16.94 13.23 -19.42
N HIS A 60 16.47 13.81 -18.31
CA HIS A 60 16.38 13.20 -17.01
C HIS A 60 14.90 13.06 -16.61
N ILE A 61 14.48 11.84 -16.31
CA ILE A 61 13.14 11.54 -15.80
C ILE A 61 13.19 11.53 -14.28
N TYR A 62 12.23 12.20 -13.65
CA TYR A 62 11.98 12.07 -12.21
C TYR A 62 10.56 11.56 -11.99
N GLU A 63 10.44 10.41 -11.40
CA GLU A 63 9.18 9.83 -10.94
C GLU A 63 8.97 10.14 -9.47
N VAL A 64 7.78 10.60 -9.07
CA VAL A 64 7.49 11.04 -7.70
C VAL A 64 6.65 10.00 -6.97
N LYS A 65 7.16 9.50 -5.86
CA LYS A 65 6.48 8.49 -5.03
C LYS A 65 6.28 9.00 -3.61
N SER A 66 5.12 8.68 -3.03
CA SER A 66 4.81 9.00 -1.62
C SER A 66 5.40 8.01 -0.62
N SER A 67 6.17 7.02 -1.06
CA SER A 67 6.89 6.10 -0.16
C SER A 67 8.11 6.76 0.46
N THR A 68 8.57 6.26 1.61
CA THR A 68 9.77 6.73 2.31
C THR A 68 11.04 6.01 1.90
N SER A 69 10.97 5.18 0.87
CA SER A 69 12.10 4.49 0.25
C SER A 69 11.69 3.95 -1.11
N ILE A 70 12.66 3.65 -1.96
CA ILE A 70 12.41 3.00 -3.24
C ILE A 70 11.93 1.57 -3.01
N LYS A 71 10.81 1.20 -3.61
CA LYS A 71 10.21 -0.13 -3.52
C LYS A 71 10.53 -0.92 -4.80
N LYS A 72 11.49 -1.86 -4.67
CA LYS A 72 11.93 -2.73 -5.78
C LYS A 72 11.15 -4.05 -5.86
N ASP A 73 10.14 -4.23 -5.02
CA ASP A 73 9.36 -5.46 -4.97
C ASP A 73 8.25 -5.51 -6.05
N ARG A 74 7.78 -6.73 -6.34
CA ARG A 74 6.77 -6.98 -7.38
C ARG A 74 5.42 -6.32 -7.13
N LYS A 75 5.11 -5.89 -5.92
CA LYS A 75 3.85 -5.23 -5.58
C LYS A 75 3.85 -3.77 -6.01
N HIS A 76 4.96 -3.06 -5.76
CA HIS A 76 5.06 -1.62 -5.98
C HIS A 76 5.61 -1.25 -7.36
N ARG A 77 6.49 -2.07 -7.94
CA ARG A 77 7.02 -1.94 -9.32
C ARG A 77 7.52 -0.54 -9.69
N GLN A 78 8.14 0.17 -8.74
CA GLN A 78 8.55 1.57 -8.98
C GLN A 78 9.66 1.68 -10.03
N ILE A 79 10.57 0.69 -10.12
CA ILE A 79 11.62 0.67 -11.13
C ILE A 79 11.03 0.32 -12.51
N GLU A 80 10.09 -0.63 -12.57
CA GLU A 80 9.41 -0.97 -13.82
C GLU A 80 8.59 0.21 -14.37
N ASP A 81 7.94 0.99 -13.48
CA ASP A 81 7.19 2.19 -13.84
C ASP A 81 8.11 3.25 -14.47
N ALA A 82 9.22 3.57 -13.80
CA ALA A 82 10.22 4.50 -14.34
C ALA A 82 10.87 3.98 -15.65
N CYS A 83 11.07 2.66 -15.76
CA CYS A 83 11.56 2.02 -16.99
C CYS A 83 10.55 2.10 -18.13
N PHE A 84 9.27 1.94 -17.85
CA PHE A 84 8.20 2.13 -18.83
C PHE A 84 8.20 3.55 -19.40
N GLN A 85 8.36 4.56 -18.56
CA GLN A 85 8.45 5.96 -18.98
C GLN A 85 9.68 6.20 -19.87
N LYS A 86 10.86 5.66 -19.48
CA LYS A 86 12.08 5.71 -20.30
C LYS A 86 11.85 5.06 -21.67
N TYR A 87 11.15 3.92 -21.72
CA TYR A 87 10.79 3.27 -23.00
C TYR A 87 9.96 4.20 -23.87
N VAL A 88 8.90 4.80 -23.35
CA VAL A 88 8.01 5.66 -24.13
C VAL A 88 8.75 6.87 -24.71
N LEU A 89 9.58 7.54 -23.90
CA LEU A 89 10.40 8.67 -24.37
C LEU A 89 11.35 8.25 -25.49
N LYS A 90 12.04 7.12 -25.32
CA LYS A 90 12.99 6.61 -26.30
C LYS A 90 12.29 6.27 -27.63
N GLU A 91 11.11 5.66 -27.62
CA GLU A 91 10.31 5.39 -28.82
C GLU A 91 9.81 6.69 -29.49
N CYS A 92 9.65 7.77 -28.72
CA CYS A 92 9.35 9.11 -29.24
C CYS A 92 10.59 9.87 -29.75
N GLY A 93 11.78 9.25 -29.73
CA GLY A 93 13.02 9.83 -30.26
C GLY A 93 13.84 10.65 -29.27
N TYR A 94 13.51 10.62 -27.98
CA TYR A 94 14.25 11.34 -26.94
C TYR A 94 15.34 10.46 -26.30
N VAL A 95 16.54 11.01 -26.08
CA VAL A 95 17.65 10.32 -25.42
C VAL A 95 17.55 10.56 -23.91
N VAL A 96 17.17 9.55 -23.15
CA VAL A 96 17.09 9.61 -21.68
C VAL A 96 18.38 9.05 -21.09
N SER A 97 19.21 9.92 -20.53
CA SER A 97 20.49 9.55 -19.90
C SER A 97 20.37 9.28 -18.42
N LYS A 98 19.38 9.85 -17.74
CA LYS A 98 19.17 9.68 -16.30
C LYS A 98 17.71 9.40 -15.93
N VAL A 99 17.54 8.59 -14.89
CA VAL A 99 16.25 8.32 -14.28
C VAL A 99 16.41 8.38 -12.77
N SER A 100 15.55 9.13 -12.09
CA SER A 100 15.54 9.24 -10.62
C SER A 100 14.13 9.04 -10.07
N ILE A 101 14.05 8.59 -8.83
CA ILE A 101 12.82 8.57 -8.05
C ILE A 101 12.94 9.63 -6.95
N ILE A 102 11.94 10.50 -6.88
CA ILE A 102 11.76 11.46 -5.77
C ILE A 102 10.83 10.79 -4.76
N HIS A 103 11.33 10.59 -3.55
CA HIS A 103 10.55 9.95 -2.48
C HIS A 103 10.65 10.74 -1.17
N LEU A 104 9.84 10.40 -0.19
CA LEU A 104 9.85 11.06 1.11
C LEU A 104 11.11 10.64 1.90
N ASN A 105 11.71 11.62 2.57
CA ASN A 105 12.75 11.39 3.55
C ASN A 105 12.12 10.83 4.84
N LYS A 106 12.46 9.60 5.20
CA LYS A 106 11.93 8.94 6.40
C LYS A 106 12.39 9.59 7.71
N GLU A 107 13.54 10.27 7.68
CA GLU A 107 14.13 10.95 8.84
C GLU A 107 13.58 12.37 9.03
N TYR A 108 12.81 12.88 8.04
CA TYR A 108 12.22 14.19 8.13
C TYR A 108 11.25 14.28 9.32
N LYS A 109 11.40 15.34 10.11
CA LYS A 109 10.44 15.74 11.15
C LYS A 109 9.97 17.15 10.86
N LYS A 110 8.67 17.33 10.71
CA LYS A 110 8.09 18.65 10.45
C LYS A 110 8.33 19.59 11.63
N LEU A 111 8.87 20.78 11.36
CA LEU A 111 9.00 21.90 12.29
C LEU A 111 8.63 23.19 11.54
N GLY A 112 7.49 23.78 11.87
CA GLY A 112 6.99 24.96 11.18
C GLY A 112 6.56 24.68 9.75
N ALA A 113 6.93 25.53 8.80
CA ALA A 113 6.63 25.36 7.38
C ALA A 113 7.40 24.17 6.79
N ILE A 114 6.77 23.46 5.85
CA ILE A 114 7.42 22.34 5.16
C ILE A 114 8.45 22.87 4.17
N VAL A 115 9.68 22.37 4.27
CA VAL A 115 10.79 22.65 3.36
C VAL A 115 10.97 21.46 2.42
N ALA A 116 10.75 21.65 1.12
CA ALA A 116 10.73 20.56 0.15
C ALA A 116 12.06 19.79 0.09
N ASN A 117 13.19 20.46 0.16
CA ASN A 117 14.53 19.85 0.13
C ASN A 117 14.85 19.00 1.39
N GLU A 118 14.14 19.21 2.48
CA GLU A 118 14.28 18.40 3.69
C GLU A 118 13.29 17.23 3.69
N LEU A 119 12.08 17.47 3.17
CA LEU A 119 11.00 16.47 3.09
C LEU A 119 11.27 15.39 2.05
N LEU A 120 11.95 15.73 0.95
CA LEU A 120 12.10 14.88 -0.23
C LEU A 120 13.58 14.51 -0.47
N GLU A 121 13.78 13.29 -0.92
CA GLU A 121 15.07 12.78 -1.39
C GLU A 121 14.96 12.41 -2.87
N ILE A 122 16.01 12.71 -3.63
CA ILE A 122 16.16 12.32 -5.03
C ILE A 122 17.18 11.19 -5.10
N THR A 123 16.74 10.02 -5.54
CA THR A 123 17.62 8.86 -5.70
C THR A 123 17.71 8.46 -7.16
N GLU A 124 18.90 8.48 -7.73
CA GLU A 124 19.16 8.02 -9.10
C GLU A 124 19.01 6.49 -9.18
N VAL A 125 18.26 6.02 -10.18
CA VAL A 125 17.96 4.62 -10.43
C VAL A 125 18.26 4.20 -11.87
N THR A 126 19.09 4.95 -12.58
CA THR A 126 19.40 4.73 -13.99
C THR A 126 19.89 3.31 -14.25
N GLU A 127 20.84 2.82 -13.44
CA GLU A 127 21.38 1.45 -13.56
C GLU A 127 20.32 0.37 -13.30
N ASP A 128 19.49 0.55 -12.28
CA ASP A 128 18.38 -0.38 -12.00
C ASP A 128 17.40 -0.47 -13.18
N VAL A 129 17.05 0.68 -13.76
CA VAL A 129 16.15 0.80 -14.92
C VAL A 129 16.78 0.16 -16.15
N ASP A 130 18.04 0.40 -16.43
CA ASP A 130 18.74 -0.17 -17.60
C ASP A 130 18.90 -1.69 -17.46
N GLY A 131 19.12 -2.17 -16.24
CA GLY A 131 19.21 -3.60 -15.94
C GLY A 131 17.95 -4.41 -16.25
N ILE A 132 16.76 -3.78 -16.19
CA ILE A 132 15.47 -4.44 -16.48
C ILE A 132 14.86 -4.03 -17.82
N TYR A 133 15.48 -3.11 -18.56
CA TYR A 133 14.90 -2.49 -19.76
C TYR A 133 14.36 -3.51 -20.77
N SER A 134 15.18 -4.50 -21.16
CA SER A 134 14.77 -5.54 -22.11
C SER A 134 13.58 -6.36 -21.63
N SER A 135 13.50 -6.63 -20.33
CA SER A 135 12.37 -7.35 -19.72
C SER A 135 11.08 -6.53 -19.80
N VAL A 136 11.15 -5.24 -19.52
CA VAL A 136 10.00 -4.34 -19.59
C VAL A 136 9.53 -4.18 -21.04
N VAL A 137 10.43 -4.03 -22.00
CA VAL A 137 10.10 -3.98 -23.44
C VAL A 137 9.34 -5.24 -23.87
N ASN A 138 9.80 -6.41 -23.43
CA ASN A 138 9.12 -7.68 -23.73
C ASN A 138 7.71 -7.74 -23.11
N GLN A 139 7.53 -7.22 -21.89
CA GLN A 139 6.23 -7.15 -21.24
C GLN A 139 5.29 -6.18 -21.98
N ILE A 140 5.77 -5.01 -22.41
CA ILE A 140 5.00 -4.04 -23.22
C ILE A 140 4.54 -4.67 -24.53
N ASN A 141 5.46 -5.31 -25.25
CA ASN A 141 5.10 -5.99 -26.51
C ASN A 141 4.09 -7.12 -26.31
N SER A 142 4.25 -7.89 -25.24
CA SER A 142 3.31 -8.96 -24.90
C SER A 142 1.92 -8.40 -24.54
N ALA A 143 1.86 -7.31 -23.77
CA ALA A 143 0.61 -6.64 -23.42
C ALA A 143 -0.06 -6.03 -24.65
N SER A 144 0.70 -5.34 -25.50
CA SER A 144 0.19 -4.77 -26.76
C SER A 144 -0.38 -5.87 -27.68
N ASN A 145 0.33 -6.98 -27.84
CA ASN A 145 -0.16 -8.12 -28.64
C ASN A 145 -1.42 -8.74 -28.02
N PHE A 146 -1.53 -8.73 -26.68
CA PHE A 146 -2.70 -9.28 -26.00
C PHE A 146 -3.95 -8.42 -26.21
N ILE A 147 -3.86 -7.10 -26.00
CA ILE A 147 -5.01 -6.18 -26.15
C ILE A 147 -5.48 -6.01 -27.60
N ASN A 148 -4.60 -6.24 -28.59
CA ASN A 148 -4.94 -6.16 -30.00
C ASN A 148 -5.41 -7.50 -30.61
N LYS A 149 -5.70 -8.52 -29.79
CA LYS A 149 -6.26 -9.77 -30.30
C LYS A 149 -7.70 -9.57 -30.78
N GLU A 150 -7.98 -9.99 -31.99
CA GLU A 150 -9.34 -9.96 -32.58
C GLU A 150 -10.30 -10.91 -31.86
N ILE A 151 -9.79 -12.03 -31.34
CA ILE A 151 -10.59 -13.05 -30.65
C ILE A 151 -10.13 -13.15 -29.21
N ILE A 152 -11.04 -12.85 -28.30
CA ILE A 152 -10.85 -13.01 -26.84
C ILE A 152 -11.40 -14.37 -26.44
N ASN A 153 -10.59 -15.19 -25.78
CA ASN A 153 -11.07 -16.42 -25.17
C ASN A 153 -11.68 -16.13 -23.79
N GLU A 154 -13.01 -16.02 -23.75
CA GLU A 154 -13.76 -15.73 -22.52
C GLU A 154 -13.87 -16.93 -21.56
N SER A 155 -13.48 -18.13 -21.99
CA SER A 155 -13.52 -19.33 -21.14
C SER A 155 -12.31 -19.45 -20.18
N VAL A 156 -11.32 -18.57 -20.33
CA VAL A 156 -10.05 -18.64 -19.56
C VAL A 156 -9.83 -17.37 -18.76
N CYS A 157 -9.69 -17.51 -17.43
CA CYS A 157 -9.32 -16.42 -16.55
C CYS A 157 -8.07 -16.80 -15.73
N SER A 158 -6.92 -16.17 -16.02
CA SER A 158 -5.68 -16.39 -15.30
C SER A 158 -5.74 -16.03 -13.82
N CYS A 159 -6.74 -15.24 -13.40
CA CYS A 159 -6.96 -14.90 -12.00
C CYS A 159 -7.43 -16.08 -11.15
N LYS A 160 -7.94 -17.17 -11.78
CA LYS A 160 -8.30 -18.42 -11.11
C LYS A 160 -7.14 -19.02 -10.29
N HIS A 161 -5.89 -18.76 -10.70
CA HIS A 161 -4.69 -19.23 -10.00
C HIS A 161 -4.09 -18.22 -9.01
N LYS A 162 -4.79 -17.09 -8.78
CA LYS A 162 -4.33 -16.03 -7.87
C LYS A 162 -5.11 -16.08 -6.56
N THR A 163 -4.51 -15.51 -5.52
CA THR A 163 -5.22 -15.28 -4.25
C THR A 163 -6.29 -14.20 -4.42
N ARG A 164 -7.30 -14.20 -3.56
CA ARG A 164 -8.44 -13.26 -3.60
C ARG A 164 -8.01 -11.78 -3.74
N SER A 165 -6.99 -11.38 -3.01
CA SER A 165 -6.47 -10.00 -3.07
C SER A 165 -5.83 -9.60 -4.41
N ASN A 166 -5.63 -10.55 -5.31
CA ASN A 166 -5.03 -10.35 -6.64
C ASN A 166 -5.99 -10.70 -7.78
N HIS A 167 -7.27 -10.91 -7.49
CA HIS A 167 -8.29 -11.07 -8.50
C HIS A 167 -8.52 -9.74 -9.22
N CYS A 168 -8.82 -9.80 -10.51
CA CYS A 168 -9.27 -8.64 -11.27
C CYS A 168 -10.78 -8.41 -11.07
N ASP A 169 -11.25 -7.22 -11.42
CA ASP A 169 -12.67 -6.85 -11.27
C ASP A 169 -13.61 -7.76 -12.09
N ALA A 170 -13.11 -8.34 -13.18
CA ALA A 170 -13.84 -9.28 -14.01
C ALA A 170 -13.83 -10.74 -13.48
N PHE A 171 -13.23 -11.00 -12.31
CA PHE A 171 -13.09 -12.37 -11.78
C PHE A 171 -14.43 -13.09 -11.64
N GLY A 172 -15.44 -12.43 -11.08
CA GLY A 172 -16.77 -12.99 -10.90
C GLY A 172 -17.48 -13.27 -12.23
N TYR A 173 -17.27 -12.44 -13.25
CA TYR A 173 -17.82 -12.64 -14.58
C TYR A 173 -17.32 -13.94 -15.23
N PHE A 174 -16.01 -14.21 -15.14
CA PHE A 174 -15.40 -15.40 -15.74
C PHE A 174 -15.55 -16.67 -14.90
N ASN A 175 -15.87 -16.54 -13.62
CA ASN A 175 -15.84 -17.66 -12.65
C ASN A 175 -17.15 -17.79 -11.88
N THR A 176 -18.27 -17.86 -12.59
CA THR A 176 -19.63 -17.90 -12.03
C THR A 176 -19.95 -19.16 -11.22
N THR A 177 -19.16 -20.22 -11.37
CA THR A 177 -19.37 -21.52 -10.71
C THR A 177 -18.57 -21.70 -9.42
N ILE A 178 -17.77 -20.70 -9.03
CA ILE A 178 -17.00 -20.77 -7.78
C ILE A 178 -17.97 -20.70 -6.59
N PRO A 179 -17.87 -21.63 -5.62
CA PRO A 179 -18.67 -21.58 -4.40
C PRO A 179 -18.42 -20.30 -3.61
N GLU A 180 -19.43 -19.79 -2.92
CA GLU A 180 -19.33 -18.61 -2.06
C GLU A 180 -18.22 -18.75 -1.02
N TYR A 181 -18.10 -19.94 -0.40
CA TYR A 181 -17.02 -20.27 0.53
C TYR A 181 -16.06 -21.26 -0.10
N SER A 182 -15.08 -20.73 -0.79
CA SER A 182 -14.15 -21.44 -1.67
C SER A 182 -12.70 -21.41 -1.15
N ILE A 183 -11.78 -22.02 -1.89
CA ILE A 183 -10.34 -22.00 -1.59
C ILE A 183 -9.76 -20.58 -1.47
N TYR A 184 -10.41 -19.58 -2.04
CA TYR A 184 -9.97 -18.18 -2.00
C TYR A 184 -10.24 -17.51 -0.64
N GLU A 185 -11.10 -18.06 0.19
CA GLU A 185 -11.39 -17.62 1.56
C GLU A 185 -10.47 -18.26 2.60
N ILE A 186 -9.60 -19.20 2.20
CA ILE A 186 -8.61 -19.77 3.12
C ILE A 186 -7.61 -18.70 3.56
N GLY A 187 -7.54 -18.47 4.84
CA GLY A 187 -6.70 -17.43 5.43
C GLY A 187 -5.24 -17.53 5.02
N ARG A 188 -4.71 -16.48 4.37
CA ARG A 188 -3.30 -16.37 3.93
C ARG A 188 -2.80 -17.54 3.07
N ILE A 189 -3.67 -18.15 2.28
CA ILE A 189 -3.25 -19.19 1.33
C ILE A 189 -2.32 -18.58 0.26
N SER A 190 -1.27 -19.32 -0.12
CA SER A 190 -0.36 -18.86 -1.17
C SER A 190 -0.93 -19.11 -2.57
N ALA A 191 -0.54 -18.25 -3.54
CA ALA A 191 -0.95 -18.43 -4.94
C ALA A 191 -0.55 -19.80 -5.51
N LYS A 192 0.59 -20.37 -5.08
CA LYS A 192 1.01 -21.71 -5.46
C LYS A 192 -0.02 -22.77 -5.03
N LYS A 193 -0.49 -22.70 -3.78
CA LYS A 193 -1.49 -23.64 -3.25
C LYS A 193 -2.86 -23.45 -3.91
N VAL A 194 -3.25 -22.18 -4.13
CA VAL A 194 -4.47 -21.88 -4.90
C VAL A 194 -4.40 -22.48 -6.30
N GLY A 195 -3.26 -22.30 -7.01
CA GLY A 195 -3.07 -22.84 -8.36
C GLY A 195 -3.22 -24.37 -8.38
N LEU A 196 -2.56 -25.08 -7.45
CA LEU A 196 -2.66 -26.54 -7.34
C LEU A 196 -4.10 -27.03 -7.12
N LEU A 197 -4.86 -26.35 -6.25
CA LEU A 197 -6.28 -26.70 -5.98
C LEU A 197 -7.16 -26.38 -7.18
N ALA A 198 -6.93 -25.23 -7.84
CA ALA A 198 -7.69 -24.81 -9.00
C ALA A 198 -7.46 -25.71 -10.23
N ASP A 199 -6.23 -26.17 -10.44
CA ASP A 199 -5.88 -27.10 -11.52
C ASP A 199 -6.54 -28.48 -11.33
N ASN A 200 -6.77 -28.87 -10.09
CA ASN A 200 -7.48 -30.12 -9.74
C ASN A 200 -9.01 -29.91 -9.55
N GLU A 201 -9.55 -28.75 -9.93
CA GLU A 201 -10.96 -28.41 -9.80
C GLU A 201 -11.52 -28.47 -8.36
N GLN A 202 -10.65 -28.40 -7.37
CA GLN A 202 -10.97 -28.47 -5.93
C GLN A 202 -11.29 -27.07 -5.39
N LEU A 203 -12.26 -26.40 -5.99
CA LEU A 203 -12.59 -25.00 -5.66
C LEU A 203 -13.39 -24.84 -4.35
N ALA A 204 -14.18 -25.83 -3.95
CA ALA A 204 -14.86 -25.79 -2.66
C ALA A 204 -13.94 -26.27 -1.53
N ILE A 205 -13.93 -25.58 -0.39
CA ILE A 205 -13.09 -25.96 0.77
C ILE A 205 -13.36 -27.40 1.22
N ILE A 206 -14.61 -27.84 1.18
CA ILE A 206 -14.99 -29.21 1.58
C ILE A 206 -14.32 -30.29 0.71
N ASN A 207 -13.95 -29.96 -0.53
CA ASN A 207 -13.35 -30.89 -1.48
C ASN A 207 -11.80 -30.97 -1.37
N ILE A 208 -11.18 -30.18 -0.51
CA ILE A 208 -9.71 -30.20 -0.33
C ILE A 208 -9.30 -31.56 0.25
N PRO A 209 -8.32 -32.28 -0.33
CA PRO A 209 -7.84 -33.54 0.22
C PRO A 209 -7.31 -33.41 1.64
N LEU A 210 -7.46 -34.44 2.46
CA LEU A 210 -6.98 -34.42 3.86
C LEU A 210 -5.45 -34.35 3.96
N ASP A 211 -4.76 -34.86 2.96
CA ASP A 211 -3.31 -34.88 2.84
C ASP A 211 -2.73 -33.64 2.11
N PHE A 212 -3.60 -32.70 1.69
CA PHE A 212 -3.13 -31.46 1.09
C PHE A 212 -2.39 -30.60 2.11
N GLU A 213 -1.16 -30.22 1.77
CA GLU A 213 -0.26 -29.49 2.68
C GLU A 213 -0.81 -28.09 3.03
N LEU A 214 -1.30 -27.90 4.24
CA LEU A 214 -1.77 -26.65 4.81
C LEU A 214 -1.02 -26.36 6.12
N ASN A 215 -0.95 -25.06 6.51
CA ASN A 215 -0.52 -24.73 7.86
C ASN A 215 -1.64 -25.00 8.88
N VAL A 216 -1.30 -25.02 10.17
CA VAL A 216 -2.25 -25.37 11.25
C VAL A 216 -3.55 -24.56 11.19
N ASN A 217 -3.48 -23.24 10.98
CA ASN A 217 -4.67 -22.39 10.94
C ASN A 217 -5.55 -22.69 9.71
N GLN A 218 -4.92 -22.90 8.56
CA GLN A 218 -5.61 -23.28 7.32
C GLN A 218 -6.26 -24.67 7.45
N GLN A 219 -5.55 -25.61 8.08
CA GLN A 219 -6.05 -26.95 8.33
C GLN A 219 -7.27 -26.91 9.28
N THR A 220 -7.18 -26.17 10.38
CA THR A 220 -8.31 -25.95 11.29
C THR A 220 -9.53 -25.35 10.56
N GLN A 221 -9.31 -24.36 9.66
CA GLN A 221 -10.38 -23.79 8.86
C GLN A 221 -11.05 -24.83 7.96
N VAL A 222 -10.27 -25.64 7.23
CA VAL A 222 -10.77 -26.71 6.35
C VAL A 222 -11.51 -27.79 7.14
N GLU A 223 -10.95 -28.20 8.26
CA GLU A 223 -11.57 -29.22 9.14
C GLU A 223 -12.90 -28.70 9.73
N SER A 224 -12.96 -27.46 10.16
CA SER A 224 -14.20 -26.82 10.65
C SER A 224 -15.31 -26.83 9.59
N VAL A 225 -14.95 -26.56 8.32
CA VAL A 225 -15.92 -26.62 7.21
C VAL A 225 -16.40 -28.06 6.97
N LYS A 226 -15.48 -29.03 6.98
CA LYS A 226 -15.81 -30.45 6.75
C LYS A 226 -16.67 -31.05 7.85
N GLN A 227 -16.49 -30.58 9.09
CA GLN A 227 -17.25 -31.02 10.25
C GLN A 227 -18.54 -30.23 10.47
N GLU A 228 -18.75 -29.16 9.69
CA GLU A 228 -19.87 -28.21 9.84
C GLU A 228 -20.00 -27.64 11.27
N GLN A 229 -18.89 -27.53 11.97
CA GLN A 229 -18.87 -27.02 13.34
C GLN A 229 -17.55 -26.32 13.67
N PRO A 230 -17.54 -25.36 14.62
CA PRO A 230 -16.31 -24.71 15.07
C PRO A 230 -15.41 -25.69 15.84
N ILE A 231 -14.10 -25.59 15.59
CA ILE A 231 -13.09 -26.34 16.35
C ILE A 231 -12.62 -25.46 17.52
N LEU A 232 -12.97 -25.87 18.74
CA LEU A 232 -12.68 -25.12 19.95
C LEU A 232 -11.73 -25.90 20.87
N ASN A 233 -10.59 -25.28 21.18
CA ASN A 233 -9.71 -25.80 22.23
C ASN A 233 -10.04 -25.15 23.58
N ILE A 234 -11.07 -25.70 24.24
CA ILE A 234 -11.60 -25.16 25.51
C ILE A 234 -10.53 -25.06 26.58
N THR A 235 -9.64 -26.05 26.68
CA THR A 235 -8.56 -26.05 27.69
C THR A 235 -7.60 -24.87 27.50
N ASN A 236 -7.20 -24.62 26.25
CA ASN A 236 -6.33 -23.49 25.94
C ASN A 236 -7.05 -22.14 26.11
N ILE A 237 -8.31 -22.05 25.66
CA ILE A 237 -9.13 -20.85 25.86
C ILE A 237 -9.22 -20.51 27.34
N LYS A 238 -9.59 -21.48 28.18
CA LYS A 238 -9.67 -21.28 29.63
C LYS A 238 -8.34 -20.83 30.22
N ARG A 239 -7.24 -21.48 29.87
CA ARG A 239 -5.90 -21.11 30.34
C ARG A 239 -5.52 -19.65 29.98
N GLU A 240 -5.89 -19.17 28.81
CA GLU A 240 -5.61 -17.80 28.39
C GLU A 240 -6.54 -16.79 29.12
N LEU A 241 -7.81 -17.15 29.32
CA LEU A 241 -8.75 -16.31 30.08
C LEU A 241 -8.36 -16.21 31.58
N ASP A 242 -7.87 -17.29 32.17
CA ASP A 242 -7.42 -17.32 33.58
C ASP A 242 -6.21 -16.41 33.86
N LYS A 243 -5.51 -15.92 32.83
CA LYS A 243 -4.40 -14.95 32.96
C LYS A 243 -4.90 -13.51 33.11
N LEU A 244 -6.12 -13.24 32.72
CA LEU A 244 -6.69 -11.89 32.72
C LEU A 244 -6.99 -11.46 34.14
N LYS A 245 -6.66 -10.20 34.47
CA LYS A 245 -6.91 -9.58 35.77
C LYS A 245 -7.88 -8.42 35.60
N PHE A 246 -8.93 -8.41 36.39
CA PHE A 246 -9.89 -7.32 36.41
C PHE A 246 -9.29 -6.03 37.02
N PRO A 247 -9.78 -4.87 36.59
CA PRO A 247 -10.74 -4.66 35.48
C PRO A 247 -10.16 -5.01 34.13
N LEU A 248 -11.03 -5.41 33.17
CA LEU A 248 -10.64 -5.66 31.79
C LEU A 248 -10.94 -4.42 30.95
N HIS A 249 -9.93 -3.84 30.33
CA HIS A 249 -10.02 -2.66 29.48
C HIS A 249 -9.93 -3.08 28.01
N PHE A 250 -11.06 -3.14 27.31
CA PHE A 250 -11.10 -3.40 25.87
C PHE A 250 -10.86 -2.09 25.13
N ILE A 251 -9.70 -1.99 24.49
CA ILE A 251 -9.22 -0.74 23.86
C ILE A 251 -9.11 -0.88 22.37
N ASP A 252 -9.51 0.18 21.66
CA ASP A 252 -9.38 0.33 20.23
C ASP A 252 -8.99 1.78 19.87
N TYR A 253 -8.07 1.93 18.89
CA TYR A 253 -7.59 3.21 18.40
C TYR A 253 -7.90 3.41 16.93
N GLU A 254 -8.32 4.65 16.61
CA GLU A 254 -8.32 5.09 15.22
C GLU A 254 -7.17 6.07 14.95
N THR A 255 -6.53 5.92 13.80
CA THR A 255 -5.33 6.68 13.47
C THR A 255 -5.38 7.31 12.09
N TYR A 256 -4.78 8.48 11.98
CA TYR A 256 -4.54 9.16 10.72
C TYR A 256 -3.05 9.12 10.39
N ALA A 257 -2.72 8.64 9.19
CA ALA A 257 -1.36 8.68 8.66
C ALA A 257 -1.33 9.43 7.33
N SER A 258 -0.42 10.38 7.20
CA SER A 258 -0.27 11.18 5.99
C SER A 258 1.14 11.08 5.44
N ALA A 259 1.28 11.01 4.11
CA ALA A 259 2.57 11.13 3.45
C ALA A 259 3.25 12.46 3.78
N ILE A 260 2.47 13.53 3.84
CA ILE A 260 2.95 14.86 4.24
C ILE A 260 2.53 15.12 5.68
N PRO A 261 3.46 15.20 6.64
CA PRO A 261 3.13 15.40 8.04
C PRO A 261 2.45 16.75 8.26
N ARG A 262 1.39 16.77 9.07
CA ARG A 262 0.58 17.98 9.29
C ARG A 262 0.89 18.68 10.61
N LEU A 263 1.41 17.97 11.59
CA LEU A 263 1.79 18.52 12.90
C LEU A 263 3.30 18.53 13.07
N ASP A 264 3.79 19.50 13.80
CA ASP A 264 5.21 19.56 14.18
C ASP A 264 5.58 18.33 15.02
N GLY A 265 6.78 17.81 14.82
CA GLY A 265 7.25 16.58 15.45
C GLY A 265 6.88 15.29 14.69
N LEU A 266 5.93 15.32 13.73
CA LEU A 266 5.59 14.13 12.94
C LEU A 266 6.50 13.95 11.73
N SER A 267 6.77 12.68 11.42
CA SER A 267 7.45 12.23 10.20
C SER A 267 6.43 11.77 9.15
N PRO A 268 6.83 11.61 7.87
CA PRO A 268 5.99 11.01 6.85
C PRO A 268 5.44 9.64 7.27
N HIS A 269 4.14 9.42 7.05
CA HIS A 269 3.40 8.21 7.40
C HIS A 269 3.39 7.85 8.91
N LYS A 270 3.84 8.74 9.79
CA LYS A 270 3.67 8.55 11.24
C LYS A 270 2.19 8.60 11.58
N HIS A 271 1.72 7.60 12.31
CA HIS A 271 0.34 7.52 12.74
C HIS A 271 0.06 8.52 13.87
N LEU A 272 -0.91 9.37 13.68
CA LEU A 272 -1.50 10.20 14.74
C LEU A 272 -2.77 9.50 15.23
N THR A 273 -2.80 9.09 16.48
CA THR A 273 -4.01 8.57 17.11
C THR A 273 -4.97 9.73 17.33
N PHE A 274 -6.15 9.67 16.72
CA PHE A 274 -7.14 10.74 16.81
C PHE A 274 -8.42 10.34 17.53
N GLN A 275 -8.65 9.04 17.71
CA GLN A 275 -9.77 8.51 18.47
C GLN A 275 -9.33 7.32 19.31
N VAL A 276 -9.94 7.18 20.48
CA VAL A 276 -9.86 6.01 21.34
C VAL A 276 -11.24 5.65 21.86
N SER A 277 -11.50 4.35 21.95
CA SER A 277 -12.66 3.78 22.62
C SER A 277 -12.18 2.75 23.64
N ILE A 278 -12.65 2.85 24.89
CA ILE A 278 -12.30 1.93 25.96
C ILE A 278 -13.57 1.47 26.68
N HIS A 279 -13.84 0.16 26.62
CA HIS A 279 -14.87 -0.46 27.44
C HIS A 279 -14.20 -1.15 28.61
N THR A 280 -14.59 -0.80 29.83
CA THR A 280 -14.04 -1.40 31.05
C THR A 280 -15.08 -2.29 31.71
N LEU A 281 -14.74 -3.57 31.87
CA LEU A 281 -15.53 -4.56 32.59
C LEU A 281 -14.86 -4.86 33.92
N THR A 282 -15.61 -4.66 35.01
CA THR A 282 -15.18 -4.99 36.38
C THR A 282 -15.56 -6.41 36.78
N GLU A 283 -15.03 -6.92 37.88
CA GLU A 283 -15.28 -8.29 38.37
C GLU A 283 -16.75 -8.55 38.72
N ASP A 284 -17.48 -7.51 39.15
CA ASP A 284 -18.92 -7.54 39.42
C ASP A 284 -19.79 -7.43 38.17
N ASN A 285 -19.22 -7.55 36.98
CA ASN A 285 -19.86 -7.39 35.66
C ASN A 285 -20.40 -5.98 35.36
N THR A 286 -19.93 -4.96 36.06
CA THR A 286 -20.23 -3.57 35.67
C THR A 286 -19.42 -3.18 34.46
N LEU A 287 -20.13 -2.71 33.40
CA LEU A 287 -19.51 -2.23 32.15
C LEU A 287 -19.60 -0.70 32.09
N THR A 288 -18.47 -0.06 31.91
CA THR A 288 -18.36 1.39 31.70
C THR A 288 -17.64 1.68 30.37
N HIS A 289 -17.84 2.89 29.82
CA HIS A 289 -17.27 3.27 28.54
C HIS A 289 -16.66 4.66 28.61
N PHE A 290 -15.50 4.78 28.00
CA PHE A 290 -14.81 6.06 27.72
C PHE A 290 -14.53 6.14 26.21
N GLU A 291 -14.80 7.29 25.64
CA GLU A 291 -14.38 7.61 24.28
C GLU A 291 -13.81 9.02 24.21
N TYR A 292 -12.88 9.20 23.30
CA TYR A 292 -12.32 10.51 23.01
C TYR A 292 -12.04 10.62 21.52
N LEU A 293 -12.56 11.69 20.90
CA LEU A 293 -12.30 12.06 19.52
C LEU A 293 -11.61 13.42 19.49
N LEU A 294 -10.50 13.56 18.80
CA LEU A 294 -9.89 14.88 18.59
C LEU A 294 -10.82 15.78 17.76
N ASP A 295 -11.08 16.96 18.27
CA ASP A 295 -11.90 18.00 17.61
C ASP A 295 -11.14 18.75 16.52
N ALA A 296 -9.82 18.63 16.48
CA ALA A 296 -8.94 19.27 15.53
C ALA A 296 -7.64 18.46 15.34
N MET A 297 -6.89 18.79 14.29
CA MET A 297 -5.55 18.24 14.07
C MET A 297 -4.57 18.81 15.09
N LYS A 298 -4.38 18.11 16.20
CA LYS A 298 -3.50 18.49 17.31
C LYS A 298 -2.92 17.25 17.99
N MET A 299 -1.90 17.43 18.85
CA MET A 299 -1.36 16.34 19.64
C MET A 299 -2.41 15.84 20.66
N PRO A 300 -2.54 14.50 20.88
CA PRO A 300 -3.64 13.88 21.64
C PRO A 300 -3.42 13.90 23.16
N ILE A 301 -2.89 14.98 23.74
CA ILE A 301 -2.54 15.06 25.16
C ILE A 301 -3.78 14.92 26.05
N GLY A 302 -4.89 15.62 25.72
CA GLY A 302 -6.13 15.50 26.47
C GLY A 302 -6.76 14.11 26.40
N MET A 303 -6.59 13.40 25.28
CA MET A 303 -7.01 12.01 25.14
C MET A 303 -6.23 11.10 26.10
N LEU A 304 -4.89 11.26 26.16
CA LEU A 304 -4.04 10.48 27.05
C LEU A 304 -4.41 10.69 28.54
N GLN A 305 -4.63 11.94 28.94
CA GLN A 305 -5.06 12.24 30.30
C GLN A 305 -6.40 11.58 30.64
N GLY A 306 -7.39 11.70 29.74
CA GLY A 306 -8.70 11.07 29.95
C GLY A 306 -8.63 9.54 30.01
N MET A 307 -7.78 8.91 29.17
CA MET A 307 -7.52 7.47 29.24
C MET A 307 -6.94 7.06 30.59
N GLN A 308 -5.92 7.79 31.09
CA GLN A 308 -5.27 7.50 32.37
C GLN A 308 -6.25 7.67 33.54
N ASP A 309 -7.04 8.74 33.52
CA ASP A 309 -8.04 9.01 34.57
C ASP A 309 -9.13 7.92 34.58
N PHE A 310 -9.52 7.41 33.40
CA PHE A 310 -10.55 6.39 33.28
C PHE A 310 -10.07 4.98 33.64
N THR A 311 -8.89 4.56 33.15
CA THR A 311 -8.40 3.18 33.35
C THR A 311 -7.60 2.98 34.65
N GLY A 312 -7.02 4.05 35.21
CA GLY A 312 -6.09 3.95 36.31
C GLY A 312 -4.81 3.19 35.95
N SER A 313 -4.26 2.46 36.94
CA SER A 313 -2.98 1.75 36.82
C SER A 313 -3.09 0.22 36.98
N THR A 314 -4.30 -0.32 37.03
CA THR A 314 -4.53 -1.77 37.28
C THR A 314 -5.36 -2.40 36.18
N GLY A 315 -5.39 -3.74 36.17
CA GLY A 315 -6.20 -4.48 35.23
C GLY A 315 -5.43 -5.01 34.01
N THR A 316 -6.18 -5.54 33.06
CA THR A 316 -5.64 -6.09 31.81
C THR A 316 -6.21 -5.33 30.63
N PHE A 317 -5.33 -4.80 29.76
CA PHE A 317 -5.73 -4.24 28.48
C PHE A 317 -5.91 -5.37 27.46
N VAL A 318 -7.05 -5.38 26.80
CA VAL A 318 -7.43 -6.35 25.77
C VAL A 318 -7.66 -5.59 24.47
N SER A 319 -7.02 -6.01 23.39
CA SER A 319 -7.24 -5.43 22.06
C SER A 319 -7.27 -6.53 21.00
N TRP A 320 -7.92 -6.25 19.88
CA TRP A 320 -8.00 -7.20 18.78
C TRP A 320 -6.65 -7.41 18.09
N HIS A 321 -5.85 -6.35 17.94
CA HIS A 321 -4.54 -6.39 17.32
C HIS A 321 -3.47 -5.75 18.23
N ALA A 322 -3.14 -6.40 19.33
CA ALA A 322 -2.28 -5.87 20.39
C ALA A 322 -0.96 -5.24 19.89
N SER A 323 -0.35 -5.76 18.83
CA SER A 323 0.89 -5.18 18.29
C SER A 323 0.69 -3.79 17.69
N PHE A 324 -0.50 -3.50 17.15
CA PHE A 324 -0.84 -2.17 16.64
C PHE A 324 -1.03 -1.19 17.78
N GLU A 325 -1.87 -1.51 18.78
CA GLU A 325 -2.14 -0.64 19.94
C GLU A 325 -0.89 -0.39 20.78
N ILE A 326 -0.05 -1.41 20.99
CA ILE A 326 1.25 -1.23 21.65
C ILE A 326 2.15 -0.27 20.86
N GLY A 327 2.12 -0.35 19.51
CA GLY A 327 2.81 0.60 18.64
C GLY A 327 2.30 2.02 18.84
N ARG A 328 0.98 2.21 18.90
CA ARG A 328 0.37 3.53 19.14
C ARG A 328 0.69 4.06 20.53
N ASN A 329 0.67 3.22 21.56
CA ASN A 329 1.08 3.62 22.89
C ASN A 329 2.53 4.14 22.94
N LYS A 330 3.45 3.50 22.22
CA LYS A 330 4.83 3.98 22.09
C LYS A 330 4.90 5.34 21.41
N ASP A 331 4.16 5.54 20.32
CA ASP A 331 4.08 6.82 19.63
C ASP A 331 3.53 7.92 20.56
N LEU A 332 2.48 7.61 21.32
CA LEU A 332 1.88 8.54 22.26
C LEU A 332 2.84 8.96 23.38
N ILE A 333 3.65 8.01 23.90
CA ILE A 333 4.66 8.28 24.94
C ILE A 333 5.76 9.22 24.41
N GLU A 334 6.18 9.07 23.14
CA GLU A 334 7.18 9.95 22.52
C GLU A 334 6.71 11.42 22.47
N TRP A 335 5.39 11.65 22.46
CA TRP A 335 4.80 12.99 22.31
C TRP A 335 4.42 13.63 23.65
N LEU A 336 4.50 12.90 24.75
CA LEU A 336 4.28 13.48 26.07
C LEU A 336 5.40 14.48 26.42
N PRO A 337 5.06 15.66 27.00
CA PRO A 337 6.05 16.52 27.59
C PRO A 337 6.81 15.73 28.69
N GLN A 338 8.15 15.77 28.60
CA GLN A 338 9.00 15.21 29.64
C GLN A 338 8.99 16.07 30.90
#